data_8a5568d361f4d3e62d39e37bf8b04e6a
#
_entry.id   8a5568d361f4d3e62d39e37bf8b04e6a
#
_cell.length_a   1.000
_cell.length_b   1.000
_cell.length_c   1.000
_cell.angle_alpha   90.00
_cell.angle_beta   90.00
_cell.angle_gamma   90.00
#
_symmetry.space_group_name_H-M   'P 1'
#
loop_
_entity.id
_entity.type
_entity.pdbx_description
1 polymer ?
#
loop_
_entity_poly.entity_id
_entity_poly.type
_entity_poly.pdbx_seq_one_letter_code
_entity_poly.pdbx_strand_id
1 'polypeptide(L)'
;MQKYRICKRRISRRRLKRRLPTAGLLRKVAFGMLPFYKAIVSSQGFADAWSHAVIGADLDRMRKLLCRVDPRIADHGMGTNGIGYFISFKTLGSYYSCGITIPPGKVQFNFNPKVHRLIARALLPFFRELVCRSRYAPSLASAIRRHDRRAVSRLVHCRIKTPALRSVKIEDAGLVLTFKYPFSKYEYTFVLFREFN
;
A
#
# COMPACT_ATOMS: atom_id res chain seq x y z
N MET A 1 -13.54 -44.41 25.39
CA MET A 1 -12.60 -43.52 24.71
C MET A 1 -13.34 -42.78 23.59
N GLN A 2 -13.72 -41.55 23.81
CA GLN A 2 -14.55 -40.74 22.91
C GLN A 2 -13.63 -39.89 22.02
N LYS A 3 -13.59 -40.19 20.71
CA LYS A 3 -12.78 -39.47 19.72
C LYS A 3 -13.43 -38.09 19.42
N TYR A 4 -12.85 -37.04 19.90
CA TYR A 4 -13.20 -35.64 19.48
C TYR A 4 -12.81 -35.47 18.01
N ARG A 5 -13.79 -35.47 17.11
CA ARG A 5 -13.62 -35.05 15.70
C ARG A 5 -13.60 -33.51 15.69
N ILE A 6 -12.42 -32.92 15.60
CA ILE A 6 -12.27 -31.51 15.30
C ILE A 6 -12.66 -31.30 13.82
N CYS A 7 -13.88 -30.81 13.61
CA CYS A 7 -14.39 -30.46 12.29
C CYS A 7 -13.72 -29.15 11.83
N LYS A 8 -12.55 -29.24 11.19
CA LYS A 8 -11.95 -28.10 10.51
C LYS A 8 -12.84 -27.70 9.32
N ARG A 9 -13.77 -26.76 9.53
CA ARG A 9 -14.55 -26.14 8.45
C ARG A 9 -13.58 -25.56 7.42
N ARG A 10 -13.43 -26.19 6.29
CA ARG A 10 -12.75 -25.67 5.10
C ARG A 10 -13.57 -24.47 4.61
N ILE A 11 -13.18 -23.28 5.01
CA ILE A 11 -13.77 -22.04 4.46
C ILE A 11 -13.40 -22.00 2.97
N SER A 12 -14.39 -21.99 2.08
CA SER A 12 -14.13 -21.98 0.64
C SER A 12 -13.35 -20.72 0.26
N ARG A 13 -12.41 -20.85 -0.71
CA ARG A 13 -11.63 -19.71 -1.25
C ARG A 13 -12.53 -18.53 -1.67
N ARG A 14 -13.74 -18.78 -2.17
CA ARG A 14 -14.76 -17.77 -2.51
C ARG A 14 -15.26 -17.00 -1.27
N ARG A 15 -15.44 -17.64 -0.12
CA ARG A 15 -15.85 -16.98 1.14
C ARG A 15 -14.73 -16.14 1.75
N LEU A 16 -13.46 -16.58 1.64
CA LEU A 16 -12.30 -15.78 2.03
C LEU A 16 -12.17 -14.53 1.14
N LYS A 17 -12.39 -14.67 -0.16
CA LYS A 17 -12.32 -13.57 -1.13
C LYS A 17 -13.29 -12.43 -0.80
N ARG A 18 -14.49 -12.73 -0.26
CA ARG A 18 -15.49 -11.71 0.15
C ARG A 18 -15.16 -11.01 1.48
N ARG A 19 -14.13 -11.43 2.22
CA ARG A 19 -13.80 -10.90 3.55
C ARG A 19 -12.60 -9.96 3.56
N LEU A 20 -11.96 -9.71 2.43
CA LEU A 20 -10.83 -8.78 2.34
C LEU A 20 -11.31 -7.35 2.05
N PRO A 21 -10.56 -6.34 2.54
CA PRO A 21 -9.45 -6.50 3.48
C PRO A 21 -9.94 -6.79 4.89
N THR A 22 -9.12 -7.46 5.68
CA THR A 22 -9.32 -7.55 7.14
C THR A 22 -8.56 -6.44 7.85
N ALA A 23 -8.97 -6.09 9.07
CA ALA A 23 -8.24 -5.12 9.90
C ALA A 23 -6.79 -5.58 10.17
N GLY A 24 -6.60 -6.88 10.43
CA GLY A 24 -5.27 -7.45 10.65
C GLY A 24 -4.36 -7.32 9.43
N LEU A 25 -4.93 -7.52 8.22
CA LEU A 25 -4.19 -7.35 6.98
C LEU A 25 -3.77 -5.88 6.75
N LEU A 26 -4.70 -4.93 6.93
CA LEU A 26 -4.37 -3.50 6.81
C LEU A 26 -3.29 -3.08 7.81
N ARG A 27 -3.33 -3.59 9.05
CA ARG A 27 -2.28 -3.36 10.05
C ARG A 27 -0.95 -3.98 9.64
N LYS A 28 -0.95 -5.22 9.14
CA LYS A 28 0.26 -5.90 8.66
C LYS A 28 0.96 -5.11 7.56
N VAL A 29 0.21 -4.68 6.54
CA VAL A 29 0.75 -3.85 5.46
C VAL A 29 1.26 -2.52 6.00
N ALA A 30 0.47 -1.84 6.84
CA ALA A 30 0.87 -0.57 7.41
C ALA A 30 2.13 -0.68 8.27
N PHE A 31 2.23 -1.71 9.11
CA PHE A 31 3.40 -1.97 9.93
C PHE A 31 4.65 -2.20 9.08
N GLY A 32 4.56 -3.02 8.03
CA GLY A 32 5.68 -3.28 7.13
C GLY A 32 6.10 -2.04 6.34
N MET A 33 5.14 -1.23 5.84
CA MET A 33 5.44 -0.06 5.01
C MET A 33 5.93 1.16 5.80
N LEU A 34 5.65 1.27 7.10
CA LEU A 34 6.02 2.45 7.90
C LEU A 34 7.52 2.75 7.92
N PRO A 35 8.43 1.79 8.16
CA PRO A 35 9.87 2.05 8.13
C PRO A 35 10.33 2.57 6.76
N PHE A 36 9.84 1.98 5.68
CA PHE A 36 10.16 2.39 4.32
C PHE A 36 9.72 3.83 4.02
N TYR A 37 8.47 4.19 4.31
CA TYR A 37 8.02 5.58 4.10
C TYR A 37 8.74 6.58 4.99
N LYS A 38 9.12 6.19 6.21
CA LYS A 38 9.99 7.04 7.05
C LYS A 38 11.34 7.27 6.39
N ALA A 39 11.99 6.24 5.85
CA ALA A 39 13.27 6.37 5.16
C ALA A 39 13.17 7.28 3.92
N ILE A 40 12.12 7.11 3.10
CA ILE A 40 11.83 7.99 1.96
C ILE A 40 11.69 9.45 2.38
N VAL A 41 11.00 9.73 3.49
CA VAL A 41 10.77 11.10 3.95
C VAL A 41 12.02 11.71 4.56
N SER A 42 12.79 10.95 5.35
CA SER A 42 13.92 11.45 6.11
C SER A 42 15.20 11.64 5.29
N SER A 43 15.38 10.89 4.20
CA SER A 43 16.59 10.92 3.38
C SER A 43 16.30 11.21 1.91
N GLN A 44 16.84 12.33 1.41
CA GLN A 44 16.79 12.65 -0.03
C GLN A 44 17.56 11.60 -0.83
N GLY A 45 18.78 11.28 -0.42
CA GLY A 45 19.62 10.31 -1.12
C GLY A 45 18.98 8.90 -1.18
N PHE A 46 18.24 8.50 -0.13
CA PHE A 46 17.48 7.24 -0.17
C PHE A 46 16.33 7.31 -1.17
N ALA A 47 15.59 8.41 -1.19
CA ALA A 47 14.48 8.61 -2.14
C ALA A 47 14.97 8.68 -3.59
N ASP A 48 16.12 9.31 -3.84
CA ASP A 48 16.74 9.37 -5.17
C ASP A 48 17.22 7.97 -5.62
N ALA A 49 17.92 7.25 -4.74
CA ALA A 49 18.38 5.89 -5.02
C ALA A 49 17.20 4.93 -5.31
N TRP A 50 16.11 5.07 -4.54
CA TRP A 50 14.88 4.30 -4.79
C TRP A 50 14.26 4.63 -6.15
N SER A 51 14.13 5.91 -6.47
CA SER A 51 13.55 6.36 -7.74
C SER A 51 14.37 5.89 -8.95
N HIS A 52 15.69 5.94 -8.87
CA HIS A 52 16.57 5.40 -9.92
C HIS A 52 16.37 3.88 -10.08
N ALA A 53 16.29 3.13 -8.99
CA ALA A 53 16.04 1.69 -9.04
C ALA A 53 14.67 1.36 -9.65
N VAL A 54 13.63 2.15 -9.34
CA VAL A 54 12.29 2.02 -9.94
C VAL A 54 12.34 2.27 -11.44
N ILE A 55 12.97 3.37 -11.89
CA ILE A 55 13.08 3.74 -13.31
C ILE A 55 13.88 2.70 -14.09
N GLY A 56 14.99 2.21 -13.52
CA GLY A 56 15.85 1.20 -14.14
C GLY A 56 15.33 -0.23 -14.02
N ALA A 57 14.16 -0.44 -13.42
CA ALA A 57 13.60 -1.76 -13.11
C ALA A 57 14.59 -2.68 -12.35
N ASP A 58 15.46 -2.09 -11.51
CA ASP A 58 16.51 -2.77 -10.76
C ASP A 58 15.96 -3.32 -9.44
N LEU A 59 15.36 -4.52 -9.51
CA LEU A 59 14.77 -5.18 -8.34
C LEU A 59 15.80 -5.54 -7.27
N ASP A 60 17.04 -5.87 -7.66
CA ASP A 60 18.10 -6.21 -6.71
C ASP A 60 18.51 -4.98 -5.89
N ARG A 61 18.64 -3.83 -6.54
CA ARG A 61 18.91 -2.57 -5.87
C ARG A 61 17.74 -2.17 -4.96
N MET A 62 16.50 -2.32 -5.41
CA MET A 62 15.31 -2.08 -4.59
C MET A 62 15.34 -2.98 -3.33
N ARG A 63 15.63 -4.27 -3.48
CA ARG A 63 15.76 -5.21 -2.36
C ARG A 63 16.85 -4.80 -1.38
N LYS A 64 18.05 -4.46 -1.87
CA LYS A 64 19.16 -3.97 -1.04
C LYS A 64 18.80 -2.71 -0.25
N LEU A 65 18.06 -1.78 -0.87
CA LEU A 65 17.57 -0.58 -0.19
C LEU A 65 16.55 -0.92 0.91
N LEU A 66 15.62 -1.84 0.65
CA LEU A 66 14.65 -2.29 1.67
C LEU A 66 15.35 -3.00 2.84
N CYS A 67 16.34 -3.87 2.57
CA CYS A 67 17.13 -4.54 3.61
C CYS A 67 17.80 -3.56 4.57
N ARG A 68 18.27 -2.41 4.08
CA ARG A 68 18.88 -1.36 4.92
C ARG A 68 17.88 -0.69 5.85
N VAL A 69 16.60 -0.70 5.49
CA VAL A 69 15.53 -0.08 6.28
C VAL A 69 14.93 -1.08 7.28
N ASP A 70 14.54 -2.23 6.78
CA ASP A 70 13.99 -3.35 7.56
C ASP A 70 14.08 -4.63 6.73
N PRO A 71 14.92 -5.60 7.11
CA PRO A 71 15.06 -6.86 6.38
C PRO A 71 13.72 -7.59 6.15
N ARG A 72 12.77 -7.47 7.09
CA ARG A 72 11.47 -8.12 6.99
C ARG A 72 10.62 -7.62 5.81
N ILE A 73 10.79 -6.35 5.41
CA ILE A 73 10.05 -5.83 4.24
C ILE A 73 10.69 -6.33 2.93
N ALA A 74 11.99 -6.57 2.92
CA ALA A 74 12.70 -7.09 1.76
C ALA A 74 12.35 -8.55 1.41
N ASP A 75 11.82 -9.31 2.40
CA ASP A 75 11.34 -10.69 2.22
C ASP A 75 9.98 -10.75 1.51
N HIS A 76 9.30 -9.62 1.36
CA HIS A 76 8.05 -9.56 0.61
C HIS A 76 8.31 -9.54 -0.91
N GLY A 77 7.33 -10.02 -1.68
CA GLY A 77 7.35 -9.86 -3.13
C GLY A 77 7.39 -8.36 -3.49
N MET A 78 8.08 -8.04 -4.56
CA MET A 78 8.12 -6.67 -5.07
C MET A 78 8.16 -6.67 -6.59
N GLY A 79 7.68 -5.57 -7.18
CA GLY A 79 7.70 -5.34 -8.60
C GLY A 79 7.79 -3.86 -8.93
N THR A 80 8.24 -3.58 -10.14
CA THR A 80 8.24 -2.25 -10.73
C THR A 80 7.90 -2.33 -12.22
N ASN A 81 7.36 -1.24 -12.74
CA ASN A 81 7.07 -1.06 -14.17
C ASN A 81 7.79 0.17 -14.75
N GLY A 82 8.85 0.65 -14.09
CA GLY A 82 9.61 1.83 -14.50
C GLY A 82 8.92 3.18 -14.21
N ILE A 83 7.66 3.15 -13.77
CA ILE A 83 6.85 4.33 -13.43
C ILE A 83 6.24 4.25 -12.04
N GLY A 84 6.57 3.20 -11.29
CA GLY A 84 6.10 2.94 -9.95
C GLY A 84 6.61 1.61 -9.41
N TYR A 85 6.21 1.30 -8.20
CA TYR A 85 6.59 0.07 -7.50
C TYR A 85 5.42 -0.49 -6.70
N PHE A 86 5.50 -1.79 -6.42
CA PHE A 86 4.55 -2.54 -5.61
C PHE A 86 5.30 -3.46 -4.66
N ILE A 87 4.85 -3.55 -3.42
CA ILE A 87 5.32 -4.49 -2.41
C ILE A 87 4.14 -5.37 -2.00
N SER A 88 4.29 -6.69 -2.15
CA SER A 88 3.22 -7.67 -2.09
C SER A 88 3.26 -8.49 -0.80
N PHE A 89 2.29 -8.31 0.05
CA PHE A 89 2.16 -8.98 1.34
C PHE A 89 1.34 -10.27 1.19
N LYS A 90 1.95 -11.41 1.51
CA LYS A 90 1.26 -12.70 1.44
C LYS A 90 0.10 -12.77 2.42
N THR A 91 -1.04 -13.27 1.93
CA THR A 91 -2.26 -13.55 2.69
C THR A 91 -2.64 -15.03 2.58
N LEU A 92 -3.74 -15.45 3.20
CA LEU A 92 -4.29 -16.80 3.01
C LEU A 92 -4.89 -16.94 1.60
N GLY A 93 -4.06 -17.40 0.65
CA GLY A 93 -4.46 -17.73 -0.72
C GLY A 93 -4.48 -16.56 -1.71
N SER A 94 -3.77 -15.46 -1.43
CA SER A 94 -3.64 -14.30 -2.31
C SER A 94 -2.49 -13.41 -1.83
N TYR A 95 -2.21 -12.34 -2.58
CA TYR A 95 -1.34 -11.24 -2.16
C TYR A 95 -2.14 -9.96 -2.01
N TYR A 96 -1.64 -9.06 -1.19
CA TYR A 96 -2.21 -7.74 -0.99
C TYR A 96 -1.09 -6.71 -1.16
N SER A 97 -1.17 -5.94 -2.23
CA SER A 97 -0.09 -5.05 -2.64
C SER A 97 -0.29 -3.61 -2.21
N CYS A 98 0.83 -2.98 -1.90
CA CYS A 98 0.93 -1.58 -1.56
C CYS A 98 2.02 -0.94 -2.42
N GLY A 99 1.71 0.18 -3.06
CA GLY A 99 2.68 0.85 -3.91
C GLY A 99 2.25 2.24 -4.33
N ILE A 100 3.16 2.89 -5.07
CA ILE A 100 2.91 4.19 -5.70
C ILE A 100 3.36 4.10 -7.16
N THR A 101 2.49 4.54 -8.06
CA THR A 101 2.76 4.50 -9.50
C THR A 101 2.18 5.73 -10.21
N ILE A 102 2.71 6.05 -11.38
CA ILE A 102 2.03 6.92 -12.34
C ILE A 102 1.02 6.05 -13.10
N PRO A 103 -0.19 6.54 -13.42
CA PRO A 103 -1.15 5.78 -14.22
C PRO A 103 -0.53 5.32 -15.55
N PRO A 104 -0.71 4.05 -15.94
CA PRO A 104 -0.17 3.49 -17.19
C PRO A 104 -0.59 4.29 -18.43
N GLY A 105 0.28 4.30 -19.45
CA GLY A 105 0.03 5.00 -20.72
C GLY A 105 0.29 6.51 -20.71
N LYS A 106 0.69 7.08 -19.55
CA LYS A 106 1.01 8.52 -19.44
C LYS A 106 2.48 8.84 -19.70
N VAL A 107 3.38 7.93 -19.34
CA VAL A 107 4.83 8.09 -19.47
C VAL A 107 5.52 6.74 -19.33
N GLN A 108 6.76 6.66 -19.79
CA GLN A 108 7.66 5.51 -19.58
C GLN A 108 8.88 5.99 -18.79
N PHE A 109 9.43 5.12 -17.95
CA PHE A 109 10.70 5.32 -17.23
C PHE A 109 10.80 6.66 -16.49
N ASN A 110 9.78 6.97 -15.69
CA ASN A 110 9.74 8.20 -14.90
C ASN A 110 9.17 7.91 -13.50
N PHE A 111 9.90 8.31 -12.47
CA PHE A 111 9.42 8.25 -11.09
C PHE A 111 10.11 9.34 -10.27
N ASN A 112 9.41 10.46 -10.00
CA ASN A 112 10.00 11.63 -9.38
C ASN A 112 10.18 11.47 -7.86
N PRO A 113 11.41 11.53 -7.32
CA PRO A 113 11.67 11.32 -5.89
C PRO A 113 11.04 12.41 -5.01
N LYS A 114 10.97 13.66 -5.47
CA LYS A 114 10.33 14.76 -4.72
C LYS A 114 8.83 14.51 -4.54
N VAL A 115 8.14 14.08 -5.61
CA VAL A 115 6.71 13.71 -5.54
C VAL A 115 6.53 12.51 -4.60
N HIS A 116 7.36 11.48 -4.75
CA HIS A 116 7.32 10.29 -3.89
C HIS A 116 7.46 10.65 -2.42
N ARG A 117 8.43 11.52 -2.07
CA ARG A 117 8.64 11.99 -0.69
C ARG A 117 7.42 12.72 -0.13
N LEU A 118 6.78 13.55 -0.91
CA LEU A 118 5.59 14.30 -0.48
C LEU A 118 4.39 13.37 -0.27
N ILE A 119 4.19 12.39 -1.15
CA ILE A 119 3.15 11.37 -0.98
C ILE A 119 3.44 10.52 0.26
N ALA A 120 4.67 10.03 0.42
CA ALA A 120 5.08 9.27 1.60
C ALA A 120 4.83 10.05 2.90
N ARG A 121 5.17 11.34 2.93
CA ARG A 121 4.91 12.23 4.07
C ARG A 121 3.42 12.35 4.39
N ALA A 122 2.59 12.49 3.35
CA ALA A 122 1.14 12.57 3.50
C ALA A 122 0.53 11.23 4.00
N LEU A 123 1.11 10.10 3.60
CA LEU A 123 0.64 8.76 3.98
C LEU A 123 1.06 8.35 5.41
N LEU A 124 2.16 8.88 5.96
CA LEU A 124 2.67 8.48 7.28
C LEU A 124 1.63 8.56 8.40
N PRO A 125 0.83 9.65 8.55
CA PRO A 125 -0.21 9.70 9.57
C PRO A 125 -1.29 8.64 9.38
N PHE A 126 -1.67 8.34 8.14
CA PHE A 126 -2.64 7.30 7.79
C PHE A 126 -2.13 5.90 8.19
N PHE A 127 -0.88 5.57 7.86
CA PHE A 127 -0.28 4.30 8.22
C PHE A 127 -0.07 4.15 9.74
N ARG A 128 0.35 5.22 10.43
CA ARG A 128 0.46 5.22 11.90
C ARG A 128 -0.90 4.95 12.55
N GLU A 129 -1.97 5.55 12.04
CA GLU A 129 -3.31 5.34 12.57
C GLU A 129 -3.79 3.90 12.38
N LEU A 130 -3.49 3.28 11.23
CA LEU A 130 -3.80 1.86 10.99
C LEU A 130 -3.13 0.93 12.00
N VAL A 131 -1.89 1.24 12.40
CA VAL A 131 -1.13 0.43 13.35
C VAL A 131 -1.56 0.71 14.79
N CYS A 132 -1.65 1.99 15.18
CA CYS A 132 -1.74 2.38 16.61
C CYS A 132 -3.19 2.44 17.13
N ARG A 133 -4.17 2.77 16.26
CA ARG A 133 -5.57 2.93 16.73
C ARG A 133 -6.38 1.66 16.55
N SER A 134 -6.83 1.09 17.66
CA SER A 134 -7.56 -0.19 17.69
C SER A 134 -8.80 -0.21 16.79
N ARG A 135 -9.54 0.89 16.71
CA ARG A 135 -10.81 1.00 15.95
C ARG A 135 -10.63 1.44 14.50
N TYR A 136 -9.50 2.07 14.13
CA TYR A 136 -9.36 2.67 12.80
C TYR A 136 -9.27 1.62 11.68
N ALA A 137 -8.37 0.64 11.81
CA ALA A 137 -8.23 -0.43 10.82
C ALA A 137 -9.52 -1.28 10.66
N PRO A 138 -10.26 -1.67 11.73
CA PRO A 138 -11.56 -2.31 11.59
C PRO A 138 -12.60 -1.45 10.85
N SER A 139 -12.67 -0.16 11.16
CA SER A 139 -13.61 0.77 10.51
C SER A 139 -13.32 0.92 9.03
N LEU A 140 -12.05 1.11 8.66
CA LEU A 140 -11.62 1.22 7.26
C LEU A 140 -11.88 -0.09 6.49
N ALA A 141 -11.47 -1.23 7.05
CA ALA A 141 -11.71 -2.54 6.43
C ALA A 141 -13.20 -2.81 6.22
N SER A 142 -14.04 -2.46 7.18
CA SER A 142 -15.50 -2.59 7.08
C SER A 142 -16.08 -1.69 5.99
N ALA A 143 -15.65 -0.42 5.93
CA ALA A 143 -16.09 0.54 4.93
C ALA A 143 -15.71 0.09 3.50
N ILE A 144 -14.48 -0.40 3.31
CA ILE A 144 -14.02 -0.93 2.01
C ILE A 144 -14.90 -2.13 1.58
N ARG A 145 -15.10 -3.12 2.47
CA ARG A 145 -15.91 -4.31 2.14
C ARG A 145 -17.37 -4.00 1.82
N ARG A 146 -17.93 -2.93 2.38
CA ARG A 146 -19.29 -2.47 2.10
C ARG A 146 -19.36 -1.51 0.92
N HIS A 147 -18.22 -1.20 0.29
CA HIS A 147 -18.11 -0.17 -0.75
C HIS A 147 -18.66 1.21 -0.30
N ASP A 148 -18.57 1.51 1.00
CA ASP A 148 -19.00 2.78 1.57
C ASP A 148 -17.98 3.88 1.27
N ARG A 149 -18.11 4.47 0.08
CA ARG A 149 -17.21 5.52 -0.42
C ARG A 149 -17.16 6.74 0.51
N ARG A 150 -18.28 7.12 1.13
CA ARG A 150 -18.36 8.26 2.04
C ARG A 150 -17.57 8.00 3.32
N ALA A 151 -17.74 6.83 3.94
CA ALA A 151 -16.99 6.45 5.13
C ALA A 151 -15.48 6.34 4.84
N VAL A 152 -15.08 5.70 3.72
CA VAL A 152 -13.68 5.61 3.32
C VAL A 152 -13.08 6.99 3.10
N SER A 153 -13.76 7.86 2.36
CA SER A 153 -13.29 9.23 2.11
C SER A 153 -13.08 10.00 3.41
N ARG A 154 -14.05 9.96 4.35
CA ARG A 154 -13.90 10.60 5.67
C ARG A 154 -12.69 10.06 6.45
N LEU A 155 -12.54 8.73 6.52
CA LEU A 155 -11.42 8.11 7.23
C LEU A 155 -10.08 8.50 6.63
N VAL A 156 -9.95 8.50 5.31
CA VAL A 156 -8.73 8.91 4.61
C VAL A 156 -8.43 10.39 4.85
N HIS A 157 -9.38 11.29 4.60
CA HIS A 157 -9.19 12.73 4.76
C HIS A 157 -8.97 13.16 6.21
N CYS A 158 -9.41 12.37 7.20
CA CYS A 158 -9.05 12.59 8.59
C CYS A 158 -7.54 12.52 8.86
N ARG A 159 -6.78 11.77 8.05
CA ARG A 159 -5.35 11.50 8.28
C ARG A 159 -4.44 12.05 7.19
N ILE A 160 -4.93 12.13 5.96
CA ILE A 160 -4.18 12.67 4.83
C ILE A 160 -4.64 14.10 4.57
N LYS A 161 -3.88 15.06 5.13
CA LYS A 161 -4.20 16.51 5.11
C LYS A 161 -3.36 17.24 4.06
N THR A 162 -3.51 16.90 2.79
CA THR A 162 -2.82 17.60 1.71
C THR A 162 -3.79 18.00 0.60
N PRO A 163 -3.70 19.21 0.06
CA PRO A 163 -4.50 19.63 -1.09
C PRO A 163 -4.13 18.88 -2.37
N ALA A 164 -2.99 18.18 -2.37
CA ALA A 164 -2.58 17.36 -3.52
C ALA A 164 -3.43 16.08 -3.67
N LEU A 165 -4.13 15.61 -2.62
CA LEU A 165 -5.03 14.46 -2.71
C LEU A 165 -6.29 14.85 -3.50
N ARG A 166 -6.42 14.32 -4.72
CA ARG A 166 -7.51 14.64 -5.67
C ARG A 166 -8.67 13.66 -5.61
N SER A 167 -8.38 12.38 -5.38
CA SER A 167 -9.45 11.38 -5.32
C SER A 167 -9.15 10.25 -4.33
N VAL A 168 -10.22 9.69 -3.78
CA VAL A 168 -10.23 8.50 -2.93
C VAL A 168 -11.23 7.53 -3.51
N LYS A 169 -10.77 6.37 -3.98
CA LYS A 169 -11.60 5.33 -4.59
C LYS A 169 -11.43 4.01 -3.87
N ILE A 170 -12.44 3.15 -3.98
CA ILE A 170 -12.41 1.76 -3.55
C ILE A 170 -12.31 0.90 -4.81
N GLU A 171 -11.21 0.17 -4.96
CA GLU A 171 -10.98 -0.74 -6.08
C GLU A 171 -10.35 -2.03 -5.55
N ASP A 172 -10.67 -3.17 -6.15
CA ASP A 172 -10.06 -4.48 -5.88
C ASP A 172 -9.92 -4.84 -4.39
N ALA A 173 -10.98 -4.63 -3.63
CA ALA A 173 -10.99 -4.80 -2.18
C ALA A 173 -9.94 -3.95 -1.45
N GLY A 174 -9.64 -2.76 -1.96
CA GLY A 174 -8.63 -1.87 -1.44
C GLY A 174 -8.92 -0.40 -1.68
N LEU A 175 -7.86 0.39 -1.73
CA LEU A 175 -7.89 1.84 -1.87
C LEU A 175 -7.01 2.29 -3.04
N VAL A 176 -7.52 3.27 -3.77
CA VAL A 176 -6.78 4.01 -4.78
C VAL A 176 -6.86 5.49 -4.43
N LEU A 177 -5.71 6.11 -4.17
CA LEU A 177 -5.59 7.53 -3.81
C LEU A 177 -4.79 8.26 -4.89
N THR A 178 -5.40 9.24 -5.57
CA THR A 178 -4.73 10.00 -6.61
C THR A 178 -4.20 11.31 -6.06
N PHE A 179 -2.92 11.59 -6.33
CA PHE A 179 -2.22 12.81 -5.94
C PHE A 179 -1.78 13.60 -7.17
N LYS A 180 -1.99 14.92 -7.16
CA LYS A 180 -1.49 15.86 -8.16
C LYS A 180 -0.85 17.06 -7.49
N TYR A 181 0.43 17.25 -7.76
CA TYR A 181 1.19 18.41 -7.30
C TYR A 181 1.33 19.42 -8.44
N PRO A 182 1.25 20.75 -8.17
CA PRO A 182 1.32 21.78 -9.22
C PRO A 182 2.59 21.71 -10.07
N PHE A 183 3.72 21.39 -9.43
CA PHE A 183 5.04 21.29 -10.09
C PHE A 183 5.28 19.95 -10.81
N SER A 184 4.38 18.97 -10.67
CA SER A 184 4.50 17.66 -11.33
C SER A 184 3.65 17.61 -12.59
N LYS A 185 4.26 17.21 -13.72
CA LYS A 185 3.53 16.97 -14.98
C LYS A 185 2.51 15.85 -14.81
N TYR A 186 2.83 14.82 -14.03
CA TYR A 186 2.02 13.62 -13.91
C TYR A 186 1.27 13.56 -12.57
N GLU A 187 0.12 12.90 -12.59
CA GLU A 187 -0.56 12.42 -11.40
C GLU A 187 0.13 11.15 -10.90
N TYR A 188 0.08 10.92 -9.60
CA TYR A 188 0.58 9.73 -8.96
C TYR A 188 -0.56 9.05 -8.21
N THR A 189 -0.57 7.74 -8.24
CA THR A 189 -1.59 6.94 -7.58
C THR A 189 -0.93 6.06 -6.52
N PHE A 190 -1.33 6.26 -5.28
CA PHE A 190 -1.09 5.28 -4.23
C PHE A 190 -2.15 4.20 -4.33
N VAL A 191 -1.72 2.94 -4.28
CA VAL A 191 -2.58 1.78 -4.37
C VAL A 191 -2.36 0.84 -3.19
N LEU A 192 -3.46 0.31 -2.69
CA LEU A 192 -3.51 -0.69 -1.64
C LEU A 192 -4.64 -1.65 -2.01
N PHE A 193 -4.33 -2.79 -2.63
CA PHE A 193 -5.30 -3.65 -3.28
C PHE A 193 -4.95 -5.14 -3.17
N ARG A 194 -5.93 -5.99 -3.42
CA ARG A 194 -5.72 -7.42 -3.54
C ARG A 194 -5.29 -7.78 -4.96
N GLU A 195 -4.19 -8.51 -5.10
CA GLU A 195 -3.79 -9.08 -6.37
C GLU A 195 -4.75 -10.21 -6.78
N PHE A 196 -5.08 -10.24 -8.07
CA PHE A 196 -5.80 -11.34 -8.69
C PHE A 196 -4.76 -12.32 -9.23
N ASN A 197 -4.81 -13.56 -8.75
CA ASN A 197 -4.10 -14.70 -9.32
C ASN A 197 -5.06 -15.46 -10.23
#